data_6edc6dfe85d8f19da4dac874b541b043
#
_entry.id   6edc6dfe85d8f19da4dac874b541b043
#
_cell.length_a   1.000
_cell.length_b   1.000
_cell.length_c   1.000
_cell.angle_alpha   90.00
_cell.angle_beta   90.00
_cell.angle_gamma   90.00
#
_symmetry.space_group_name_H-M   'P 1'
#
loop_
_entity.id
_entity.type
_entity.pdbx_description
1 polymer ?
#
loop_
_entity_poly.entity_id
_entity_poly.type
_entity_poly.pdbx_seq_one_letter_code
_entity_poly.pdbx_strand_id
1 'polypeptide(L)'
;MIRPEATGYGNVYFLLQMLKTRNIDIKDKVVCVSGSGNVAQYTVEKLISLGAKVVTMSDSDGYIYDPDGIDREKLDYIMELKNLYRGRIREYAEQYGCKYVQGARPWGEKCDIAMPSATQNELNGDDAKALLANGCFAVSEGANMPSTPEAIDAFLEAKILYAPGKAANAGGVSVSGLEMTQNAQKLSWSSEEVDQKLQSIMENIHEQLSLIHISEPT
;
A
#
# COMPACT_ATOMS: atom_id res chain seq x y z
N MET A 1 17.97 -2.61 -10.67
CA MET A 1 16.60 -3.11 -11.00
C MET A 1 15.72 -2.92 -9.77
N ILE A 2 14.52 -2.37 -9.89
CA ILE A 2 13.60 -2.04 -8.78
C ILE A 2 12.77 -3.25 -8.32
N ARG A 3 13.39 -4.37 -7.99
CA ARG A 3 12.67 -5.59 -7.66
C ARG A 3 12.09 -5.62 -6.23
N PRO A 4 12.83 -5.19 -5.18
CA PRO A 4 12.27 -5.10 -3.84
C PRO A 4 11.13 -4.09 -3.74
N GLU A 5 11.20 -3.02 -4.51
CA GLU A 5 10.26 -1.91 -4.56
C GLU A 5 8.98 -2.24 -5.34
N ALA A 6 9.06 -3.17 -6.28
CA ALA A 6 8.09 -3.36 -7.35
C ALA A 6 6.64 -3.52 -6.86
N THR A 7 6.41 -4.30 -5.82
CA THR A 7 5.04 -4.53 -5.30
C THR A 7 4.52 -3.28 -4.61
N GLY A 8 5.33 -2.65 -3.76
CA GLY A 8 4.94 -1.43 -3.05
C GLY A 8 4.68 -0.26 -4.00
N TYR A 9 5.59 -0.03 -4.94
CA TYR A 9 5.45 1.02 -5.97
C TYR A 9 4.25 0.75 -6.87
N GLY A 10 4.08 -0.49 -7.34
CA GLY A 10 2.95 -0.88 -8.18
C GLY A 10 1.60 -0.64 -7.48
N ASN A 11 1.50 -0.97 -6.19
CA ASN A 11 0.31 -0.71 -5.39
C ASN A 11 -0.03 0.79 -5.34
N VAL A 12 0.97 1.65 -5.16
CA VAL A 12 0.77 3.10 -5.18
C VAL A 12 0.38 3.60 -6.58
N TYR A 13 0.99 3.10 -7.64
CA TYR A 13 0.60 3.47 -9.01
C TYR A 13 -0.84 3.09 -9.34
N PHE A 14 -1.28 1.92 -8.90
CA PHE A 14 -2.67 1.51 -9.04
C PHE A 14 -3.62 2.46 -8.25
N LEU A 15 -3.27 2.78 -7.01
CA LEU A 15 -4.01 3.75 -6.19
C LEU A 15 -4.13 5.10 -6.90
N LEU A 16 -3.05 5.61 -7.50
CA LEU A 16 -3.08 6.89 -8.23
C LEU A 16 -4.09 6.87 -9.39
N GLN A 17 -4.20 5.76 -10.12
CA GLN A 17 -5.20 5.65 -11.18
C GLN A 17 -6.62 5.66 -10.61
N MET A 18 -6.89 4.97 -9.50
CA MET A 18 -8.19 5.06 -8.82
C MET A 18 -8.52 6.48 -8.38
N LEU A 19 -7.58 7.18 -7.73
CA LEU A 19 -7.77 8.56 -7.28
C LEU A 19 -8.05 9.50 -8.46
N LYS A 20 -7.36 9.30 -9.58
CA LYS A 20 -7.56 10.07 -10.82
C LYS A 20 -9.00 9.96 -11.36
N THR A 21 -9.68 8.83 -11.19
CA THR A 21 -11.09 8.67 -11.60
C THR A 21 -12.04 9.61 -10.88
N ARG A 22 -11.65 10.09 -9.70
CA ARG A 22 -12.42 11.05 -8.89
C ARG A 22 -11.77 12.44 -8.81
N ASN A 23 -10.76 12.72 -9.62
CA ASN A 23 -9.97 13.97 -9.61
C ASN A 23 -9.41 14.30 -8.21
N ILE A 24 -8.93 13.27 -7.50
CA ILE A 24 -8.34 13.41 -6.16
C ILE A 24 -6.81 13.36 -6.30
N ASP A 25 -6.12 14.34 -5.69
CA ASP A 25 -4.66 14.32 -5.54
C ASP A 25 -4.29 13.53 -4.28
N ILE A 26 -3.21 12.75 -4.37
CA ILE A 26 -2.64 12.00 -3.24
C ILE A 26 -1.93 12.92 -2.23
N LYS A 27 -1.49 14.08 -2.68
CA LYS A 27 -0.76 15.05 -1.84
C LYS A 27 -1.59 15.42 -0.61
N ASP A 28 -0.94 15.45 0.54
CA ASP A 28 -1.50 15.76 1.85
C ASP A 28 -2.59 14.77 2.35
N LYS A 29 -2.85 13.66 1.63
CA LYS A 29 -3.75 12.60 2.11
C LYS A 29 -3.12 11.81 3.24
N VAL A 30 -3.92 11.55 4.27
CA VAL A 30 -3.51 10.75 5.42
C VAL A 30 -3.68 9.27 5.08
N VAL A 31 -2.61 8.51 5.19
CA VAL A 31 -2.58 7.10 4.79
C VAL A 31 -2.22 6.20 5.97
N CYS A 32 -3.06 5.20 6.24
CA CYS A 32 -2.74 4.09 7.12
C CYS A 32 -2.16 2.93 6.32
N VAL A 33 -0.96 2.50 6.67
CA VAL A 33 -0.29 1.33 6.09
C VAL A 33 -0.10 0.30 7.19
N SER A 34 -0.37 -0.96 6.90
CA SER A 34 0.00 -2.08 7.78
C SER A 34 1.26 -2.78 7.29
N GLY A 35 1.91 -3.52 8.19
CA GLY A 35 3.17 -4.18 7.89
C GLY A 35 4.38 -3.29 8.06
N SER A 36 5.56 -3.91 7.99
CA SER A 36 6.87 -3.28 8.03
C SER A 36 7.91 -4.07 7.22
N GLY A 37 7.44 -5.00 6.38
CA GLY A 37 8.26 -5.72 5.39
C GLY A 37 8.41 -4.94 4.08
N ASN A 38 9.01 -5.56 3.07
CA ASN A 38 9.32 -4.90 1.79
C ASN A 38 8.13 -4.18 1.16
N VAL A 39 6.96 -4.84 1.08
CA VAL A 39 5.77 -4.23 0.47
C VAL A 39 5.39 -2.95 1.20
N ALA A 40 5.30 -2.99 2.53
CA ALA A 40 4.96 -1.82 3.35
C ALA A 40 6.01 -0.72 3.25
N GLN A 41 7.31 -1.05 3.38
CA GLN A 41 8.40 -0.08 3.32
C GLN A 41 8.39 0.69 2.00
N TYR A 42 8.30 0.00 0.87
CA TYR A 42 8.31 0.67 -0.44
C TYR A 42 6.98 1.31 -0.82
N THR A 43 5.85 0.84 -0.28
CA THR A 43 4.58 1.58 -0.34
C THR A 43 4.72 2.93 0.36
N VAL A 44 5.26 2.93 1.58
CA VAL A 44 5.49 4.17 2.36
C VAL A 44 6.48 5.08 1.65
N GLU A 45 7.60 4.56 1.14
CA GLU A 45 8.59 5.34 0.40
C GLU A 45 7.97 6.08 -0.80
N LYS A 46 7.19 5.37 -1.62
CA LYS A 46 6.54 5.98 -2.78
C LYS A 46 5.49 7.00 -2.37
N LEU A 47 4.68 6.72 -1.35
CA LEU A 47 3.68 7.66 -0.84
C LEU A 47 4.30 8.97 -0.34
N ILE A 48 5.38 8.89 0.43
CA ILE A 48 6.12 10.05 0.93
C ILE A 48 6.66 10.88 -0.24
N SER A 49 7.24 10.22 -1.25
CA SER A 49 7.79 10.90 -2.43
C SER A 49 6.73 11.68 -3.23
N LEU A 50 5.46 11.30 -3.11
CA LEU A 50 4.30 11.94 -3.73
C LEU A 50 3.61 12.96 -2.82
N GLY A 51 4.14 13.18 -1.62
CA GLY A 51 3.62 14.16 -0.66
C GLY A 51 2.43 13.68 0.15
N ALA A 52 2.16 12.37 0.20
CA ALA A 52 1.18 11.81 1.12
C ALA A 52 1.72 11.74 2.55
N LYS A 53 0.85 11.77 3.54
CA LYS A 53 1.17 11.67 4.95
C LYS A 53 0.87 10.28 5.48
N VAL A 54 1.89 9.44 5.62
CA VAL A 54 1.74 8.10 6.20
C VAL A 54 1.85 8.19 7.72
N VAL A 55 0.84 7.69 8.44
CA VAL A 55 0.75 7.83 9.90
C VAL A 55 0.87 6.52 10.67
N THR A 56 0.81 5.37 9.99
CA THR A 56 0.91 4.06 10.66
C THR A 56 1.84 3.12 9.90
N MET A 57 2.51 2.25 10.65
CA MET A 57 3.07 0.98 10.19
C MET A 57 2.88 -0.05 11.31
N SER A 58 2.96 -1.34 11.00
CA SER A 58 2.71 -2.40 11.96
C SER A 58 3.63 -3.60 11.78
N ASP A 59 3.68 -4.44 12.80
CA ASP A 59 4.21 -5.80 12.70
C ASP A 59 3.29 -6.79 13.44
N SER A 60 3.77 -8.01 13.71
CA SER A 60 2.97 -9.03 14.40
C SER A 60 2.60 -8.68 15.84
N ASP A 61 3.33 -7.77 16.48
CA ASP A 61 3.15 -7.42 17.88
C ASP A 61 2.23 -6.21 18.10
N GLY A 62 2.03 -5.39 17.06
CA GLY A 62 1.19 -4.20 17.16
C GLY A 62 1.49 -3.17 16.05
N TYR A 63 1.03 -1.95 16.27
CA TYR A 63 1.25 -0.86 15.30
C TYR A 63 1.71 0.43 15.99
N ILE A 64 2.36 1.27 15.22
CA ILE A 64 2.67 2.66 15.57
C ILE A 64 1.65 3.60 14.94
N TYR A 65 1.33 4.68 15.65
CA TYR A 65 0.61 5.82 15.12
C TYR A 65 1.42 7.10 15.37
N ASP A 66 1.91 7.66 14.29
CA ASP A 66 2.70 8.91 14.30
C ASP A 66 1.88 10.02 13.61
N PRO A 67 1.22 10.89 14.39
CA PRO A 67 0.37 11.94 13.84
C PRO A 67 1.14 13.01 13.04
N ASP A 68 2.46 13.13 13.26
CA ASP A 68 3.32 14.03 12.49
C ASP A 68 3.67 13.47 11.11
N GLY A 69 3.47 12.17 10.92
CA GLY A 69 3.78 11.44 9.72
C GLY A 69 5.19 10.85 9.71
N ILE A 70 5.32 9.77 8.95
CA ILE A 70 6.59 9.10 8.68
C ILE A 70 7.24 9.80 7.50
N ASP A 71 8.34 10.50 7.72
CA ASP A 71 9.17 11.11 6.69
C ASP A 71 10.28 10.16 6.23
N ARG A 72 11.17 10.64 5.37
CA ARG A 72 12.27 9.83 4.83
C ARG A 72 13.23 9.34 5.91
N GLU A 73 13.62 10.18 6.85
CA GLU A 73 14.55 9.83 7.93
C GLU A 73 13.94 8.74 8.83
N LYS A 74 12.67 8.91 9.20
CA LYS A 74 11.92 7.93 10.00
C LYS A 74 11.74 6.61 9.27
N LEU A 75 11.50 6.65 7.96
CA LEU A 75 11.42 5.43 7.14
C LEU A 75 12.77 4.72 7.06
N ASP A 76 13.86 5.44 6.86
CA ASP A 76 15.22 4.86 6.82
C ASP A 76 15.54 4.16 8.15
N TYR A 77 15.14 4.74 9.29
CA TYR A 77 15.24 4.09 10.60
C TYR A 77 14.43 2.78 10.64
N ILE A 78 13.19 2.78 10.15
CA ILE A 78 12.38 1.55 10.10
C ILE A 78 13.03 0.49 9.20
N MET A 79 13.54 0.88 8.05
CA MET A 79 14.21 -0.03 7.11
C MET A 79 15.46 -0.66 7.76
N GLU A 80 16.27 0.13 8.44
CA GLU A 80 17.44 -0.37 9.18
C GLU A 80 17.03 -1.29 10.32
N LEU A 81 16.05 -0.88 11.13
CA LEU A 81 15.50 -1.65 12.24
C LEU A 81 15.00 -3.02 11.79
N LYS A 82 14.23 -3.08 10.69
CA LYS A 82 13.60 -4.32 10.22
C LYS A 82 14.55 -5.19 9.41
N ASN A 83 15.35 -4.60 8.53
CA ASN A 83 16.13 -5.34 7.55
C ASN A 83 17.49 -5.76 8.11
N LEU A 84 18.12 -4.94 8.95
CA LEU A 84 19.43 -5.20 9.53
C LEU A 84 19.32 -5.82 10.94
N TYR A 85 18.59 -5.17 11.84
CA TYR A 85 18.50 -5.60 13.24
C TYR A 85 17.37 -6.59 13.51
N ARG A 86 16.40 -6.74 12.58
CA ARG A 86 15.19 -7.58 12.76
C ARG A 86 14.40 -7.19 14.02
N GLY A 87 14.45 -5.92 14.39
CA GLY A 87 13.78 -5.36 15.55
C GLY A 87 12.27 -5.25 15.38
N ARG A 88 11.60 -4.74 16.40
CA ARG A 88 10.15 -4.57 16.46
C ARG A 88 9.75 -3.14 16.21
N ILE A 89 8.59 -2.93 15.58
CA ILE A 89 8.10 -1.57 15.27
C ILE A 89 7.90 -0.72 16.54
N ARG A 90 7.74 -1.33 17.71
CA ARG A 90 7.69 -0.66 19.00
C ARG A 90 8.91 0.22 19.25
N GLU A 91 10.10 -0.20 18.82
CA GLU A 91 11.35 0.54 19.01
C GLU A 91 11.32 1.90 18.28
N TYR A 92 10.60 1.98 17.16
CA TYR A 92 10.32 3.27 16.51
C TYR A 92 9.53 4.21 17.43
N ALA A 93 8.47 3.69 18.08
CA ALA A 93 7.67 4.52 18.98
C ALA A 93 8.48 5.02 20.19
N GLU A 94 9.39 4.20 20.71
CA GLU A 94 10.33 4.58 21.76
C GLU A 94 11.30 5.67 21.28
N GLN A 95 11.81 5.55 20.04
CA GLN A 95 12.76 6.49 19.44
C GLN A 95 12.13 7.87 19.16
N TYR A 96 10.94 7.89 18.59
CA TYR A 96 10.28 9.11 18.10
C TYR A 96 9.16 9.62 19.02
N GLY A 97 8.88 8.95 20.11
CA GLY A 97 7.88 9.39 21.09
C GLY A 97 6.43 9.35 20.61
N CYS A 98 6.12 8.48 19.64
CA CYS A 98 4.77 8.33 19.12
C CYS A 98 3.99 7.20 19.81
N LYS A 99 2.70 7.09 19.50
CA LYS A 99 1.81 6.06 20.09
C LYS A 99 2.18 4.68 19.56
N TYR A 100 2.29 3.69 20.45
CA TYR A 100 2.33 2.27 20.13
C TYR A 100 1.13 1.55 20.73
N VAL A 101 0.48 0.69 19.95
CA VAL A 101 -0.65 -0.12 20.39
C VAL A 101 -0.31 -1.59 20.19
N GLN A 102 -0.12 -2.29 21.30
CA GLN A 102 0.22 -3.71 21.32
C GLN A 102 -0.99 -4.58 20.95
N GLY A 103 -0.77 -5.63 20.17
CA GLY A 103 -1.77 -6.64 19.85
C GLY A 103 -2.93 -6.17 18.97
N ALA A 104 -2.82 -4.98 18.39
CA ALA A 104 -3.87 -4.39 17.54
C ALA A 104 -3.36 -4.06 16.14
N ARG A 105 -4.30 -3.77 15.24
CA ARG A 105 -4.06 -3.34 13.86
C ARG A 105 -4.47 -1.88 13.69
N PRO A 106 -3.94 -1.15 12.68
CA PRO A 106 -4.08 0.30 12.60
C PRO A 106 -5.45 0.79 12.08
N TRP A 107 -6.39 -0.10 11.84
CA TRP A 107 -7.62 0.21 11.10
C TRP A 107 -8.64 1.05 11.88
N GLY A 108 -8.42 1.24 13.19
CA GLY A 108 -9.18 2.18 14.01
C GLY A 108 -8.70 3.63 13.95
N GLU A 109 -7.52 3.89 13.38
CA GLU A 109 -6.99 5.25 13.27
C GLU A 109 -7.62 5.99 12.08
N LYS A 110 -7.76 7.31 12.23
CA LYS A 110 -8.37 8.14 11.19
C LYS A 110 -7.42 8.29 9.99
N CYS A 111 -7.91 7.93 8.80
CA CYS A 111 -7.18 8.11 7.55
C CYS A 111 -8.12 8.36 6.38
N ASP A 112 -7.57 8.90 5.30
CA ASP A 112 -8.23 9.05 4.00
C ASP A 112 -8.13 7.76 3.17
N ILE A 113 -6.99 7.07 3.29
CA ILE A 113 -6.62 5.91 2.49
C ILE A 113 -6.06 4.83 3.40
N ALA A 114 -6.47 3.58 3.19
CA ALA A 114 -5.91 2.40 3.86
C ALA A 114 -5.18 1.50 2.86
N MET A 115 -3.95 1.10 3.20
CA MET A 115 -3.12 0.25 2.36
C MET A 115 -2.62 -0.98 3.14
N PRO A 116 -3.46 -2.03 3.25
CA PRO A 116 -3.09 -3.25 3.94
C PRO A 116 -1.95 -3.97 3.19
N SER A 117 -0.78 -4.07 3.85
CA SER A 117 0.48 -4.52 3.25
C SER A 117 1.23 -5.53 4.12
N ALA A 118 0.57 -6.15 5.09
CA ALA A 118 1.17 -7.11 6.02
C ALA A 118 0.84 -8.56 5.64
N THR A 119 -0.37 -9.02 5.98
CA THR A 119 -0.72 -10.44 5.89
C THR A 119 -2.13 -10.66 5.37
N GLN A 120 -2.40 -11.92 4.99
CA GLN A 120 -3.74 -12.38 4.64
C GLN A 120 -4.72 -12.22 5.82
N ASN A 121 -5.97 -11.84 5.51
CA ASN A 121 -7.08 -11.69 6.47
C ASN A 121 -6.76 -10.75 7.65
N GLU A 122 -5.95 -9.75 7.44
CA GLU A 122 -5.61 -8.77 8.47
C GLU A 122 -6.66 -7.67 8.67
N LEU A 123 -7.61 -7.52 7.76
CA LEU A 123 -8.65 -6.51 7.78
C LEU A 123 -10.01 -7.21 7.69
N ASN A 124 -10.74 -7.23 8.80
CA ASN A 124 -12.05 -7.88 8.91
C ASN A 124 -13.21 -6.89 8.74
N GLY A 125 -14.46 -7.39 8.82
CA GLY A 125 -15.65 -6.56 8.64
C GLY A 125 -15.80 -5.43 9.66
N ASP A 126 -15.36 -5.62 10.90
CA ASP A 126 -15.41 -4.57 11.92
C ASP A 126 -14.33 -3.51 11.69
N ASP A 127 -13.13 -3.92 11.25
CA ASP A 127 -12.07 -3.02 10.81
C ASP A 127 -12.56 -2.16 9.62
N ALA A 128 -13.23 -2.77 8.64
CA ALA A 128 -13.79 -2.06 7.49
C ALA A 128 -14.82 -1.02 7.92
N LYS A 129 -15.73 -1.36 8.84
CA LYS A 129 -16.70 -0.40 9.38
C LYS A 129 -16.02 0.75 10.12
N ALA A 130 -14.96 0.46 10.89
CA ALA A 130 -14.18 1.49 11.57
C ALA A 130 -13.51 2.45 10.59
N LEU A 131 -12.88 1.93 9.54
CA LEU A 131 -12.28 2.74 8.46
C LEU A 131 -13.32 3.65 7.79
N LEU A 132 -14.47 3.09 7.41
CA LEU A 132 -15.57 3.85 6.80
C LEU A 132 -16.12 4.93 7.72
N ALA A 133 -16.35 4.61 9.00
CA ALA A 133 -16.81 5.57 10.01
C ALA A 133 -15.81 6.71 10.22
N ASN A 134 -14.52 6.45 10.07
CA ASN A 134 -13.44 7.45 10.16
C ASN A 134 -13.22 8.24 8.86
N GLY A 135 -13.99 7.99 7.82
CA GLY A 135 -13.95 8.74 6.56
C GLY A 135 -12.97 8.22 5.53
N CYS A 136 -12.45 7.00 5.68
CA CYS A 136 -11.63 6.34 4.66
C CYS A 136 -12.43 6.18 3.36
N PHE A 137 -11.90 6.70 2.25
CA PHE A 137 -12.58 6.67 0.95
C PHE A 137 -11.85 5.83 -0.11
N ALA A 138 -10.69 5.29 0.23
CA ALA A 138 -9.94 4.41 -0.67
C ALA A 138 -9.20 3.32 0.09
N VAL A 139 -9.23 2.11 -0.45
CA VAL A 139 -8.45 0.95 0.03
C VAL A 139 -7.69 0.35 -1.13
N SER A 140 -6.38 0.16 -0.99
CA SER A 140 -5.53 -0.50 -2.01
C SER A 140 -4.67 -1.57 -1.37
N GLU A 141 -4.88 -2.82 -1.77
CA GLU A 141 -4.31 -3.99 -1.13
C GLU A 141 -2.91 -4.32 -1.66
N GLY A 142 -1.88 -4.12 -0.84
CA GLY A 142 -0.51 -4.52 -1.13
C GLY A 142 -0.22 -5.99 -0.80
N ALA A 143 -0.85 -6.51 0.25
CA ALA A 143 -0.75 -7.91 0.61
C ALA A 143 -1.66 -8.82 -0.24
N ASN A 144 -1.44 -10.13 -0.16
CA ASN A 144 -2.32 -11.11 -0.79
C ASN A 144 -3.56 -11.34 0.08
N MET A 145 -4.74 -11.01 -0.45
CA MET A 145 -6.05 -11.19 0.22
C MET A 145 -6.07 -10.68 1.68
N PRO A 146 -5.69 -9.42 1.93
CA PRO A 146 -5.63 -8.90 3.30
C PRO A 146 -7.02 -8.64 3.90
N SER A 147 -8.02 -8.32 3.07
CA SER A 147 -9.40 -8.10 3.51
C SER A 147 -10.21 -9.39 3.48
N THR A 148 -11.02 -9.61 4.51
CA THR A 148 -12.00 -10.70 4.52
C THR A 148 -13.18 -10.39 3.59
N PRO A 149 -13.97 -11.41 3.17
CA PRO A 149 -15.15 -11.18 2.34
C PRO A 149 -16.11 -10.12 2.92
N GLU A 150 -16.35 -10.15 4.22
CA GLU A 150 -17.23 -9.19 4.91
C GLU A 150 -16.68 -7.75 4.83
N ALA A 151 -15.36 -7.60 4.87
CA ALA A 151 -14.72 -6.29 4.70
C ALA A 151 -14.87 -5.78 3.26
N ILE A 152 -14.67 -6.67 2.27
CA ILE A 152 -14.84 -6.33 0.86
C ILE A 152 -16.28 -5.91 0.58
N ASP A 153 -17.26 -6.66 1.07
CA ASP A 153 -18.68 -6.33 0.92
C ASP A 153 -18.99 -4.94 1.50
N ALA A 154 -18.48 -4.64 2.69
CA ALA A 154 -18.64 -3.32 3.31
C ALA A 154 -18.05 -2.18 2.45
N PHE A 155 -16.89 -2.37 1.84
CA PHE A 155 -16.27 -1.37 0.97
C PHE A 155 -17.06 -1.17 -0.33
N LEU A 156 -17.57 -2.25 -0.92
CA LEU A 156 -18.38 -2.19 -2.14
C LEU A 156 -19.75 -1.54 -1.89
N GLU A 157 -20.42 -1.88 -0.78
CA GLU A 157 -21.68 -1.24 -0.38
C GLU A 157 -21.49 0.26 -0.13
N ALA A 158 -20.42 0.65 0.51
CA ALA A 158 -20.06 2.05 0.77
C ALA A 158 -19.60 2.80 -0.50
N LYS A 159 -19.39 2.10 -1.62
CA LYS A 159 -18.93 2.64 -2.91
C LYS A 159 -17.66 3.46 -2.81
N ILE A 160 -16.76 3.08 -1.91
CA ILE A 160 -15.41 3.67 -1.85
C ILE A 160 -14.54 3.13 -2.99
N LEU A 161 -13.38 3.74 -3.21
CA LEU A 161 -12.38 3.20 -4.13
C LEU A 161 -11.73 1.97 -3.50
N TYR A 162 -11.90 0.81 -4.14
CA TYR A 162 -11.35 -0.44 -3.64
C TYR A 162 -10.53 -1.16 -4.73
N ALA A 163 -9.28 -1.46 -4.42
CA ALA A 163 -8.36 -2.20 -5.27
C ALA A 163 -8.02 -3.56 -4.64
N PRO A 164 -8.49 -4.67 -5.22
CA PRO A 164 -8.18 -6.01 -4.71
C PRO A 164 -6.69 -6.35 -4.91
N GLY A 165 -6.12 -7.11 -3.97
CA GLY A 165 -4.70 -7.46 -3.96
C GLY A 165 -4.20 -8.08 -5.27
N LYS A 166 -5.01 -8.93 -5.92
CA LYS A 166 -4.65 -9.54 -7.22
C LYS A 166 -4.32 -8.53 -8.32
N ALA A 167 -4.86 -7.34 -8.26
CA ALA A 167 -4.58 -6.26 -9.22
C ALA A 167 -3.57 -5.27 -8.65
N ALA A 168 -3.82 -4.77 -7.45
CA ALA A 168 -2.99 -3.73 -6.84
C ALA A 168 -1.55 -4.21 -6.56
N ASN A 169 -1.34 -5.47 -6.20
CA ASN A 169 -0.01 -6.00 -5.92
C ASN A 169 0.70 -6.64 -7.13
N ALA A 170 0.14 -6.51 -8.32
CA ALA A 170 0.72 -7.09 -9.55
C ALA A 170 2.10 -6.53 -9.94
N GLY A 171 2.57 -5.47 -9.28
CA GLY A 171 3.86 -4.86 -9.55
C GLY A 171 5.04 -5.84 -9.45
N GLY A 172 5.04 -6.70 -8.43
CA GLY A 172 6.10 -7.69 -8.24
C GLY A 172 6.21 -8.70 -9.38
N VAL A 173 5.10 -9.27 -9.80
CA VAL A 173 5.07 -10.22 -10.93
C VAL A 173 5.36 -9.52 -12.26
N SER A 174 4.92 -8.28 -12.42
CA SER A 174 5.19 -7.47 -13.62
C SER A 174 6.68 -7.22 -13.81
N VAL A 175 7.40 -6.81 -12.76
CA VAL A 175 8.84 -6.61 -12.82
C VAL A 175 9.57 -7.92 -13.05
N SER A 176 9.10 -9.04 -12.49
CA SER A 176 9.67 -10.36 -12.82
C SER A 176 9.54 -10.68 -14.32
N GLY A 177 8.41 -10.36 -14.94
CA GLY A 177 8.24 -10.49 -16.39
C GLY A 177 9.18 -9.59 -17.19
N LEU A 178 9.40 -8.36 -16.74
CA LEU A 178 10.38 -7.44 -17.33
C LEU A 178 11.82 -7.99 -17.23
N GLU A 179 12.20 -8.57 -16.07
CA GLU A 179 13.50 -9.26 -15.91
C GLU A 179 13.69 -10.39 -16.91
N MET A 180 12.68 -11.24 -17.07
CA MET A 180 12.73 -12.34 -18.04
C MET A 180 12.91 -11.81 -19.46
N THR A 181 12.23 -10.71 -19.81
CA THR A 181 12.36 -10.06 -21.12
C THR A 181 13.77 -9.50 -21.32
N GLN A 182 14.35 -8.79 -20.35
CA GLN A 182 15.71 -8.30 -20.40
C GLN A 182 16.72 -9.44 -20.62
N ASN A 183 16.58 -10.53 -19.87
CA ASN A 183 17.47 -11.67 -19.97
C ASN A 183 17.37 -12.35 -21.35
N ALA A 184 16.15 -12.52 -21.87
CA ALA A 184 15.93 -13.12 -23.20
C ALA A 184 16.52 -12.27 -24.32
N GLN A 185 16.43 -10.95 -24.23
CA GLN A 185 16.91 -9.99 -25.22
C GLN A 185 18.37 -9.58 -25.00
N LYS A 186 19.00 -10.01 -23.90
CA LYS A 186 20.35 -9.58 -23.46
C LYS A 186 20.49 -8.05 -23.38
N LEU A 187 19.42 -7.39 -22.95
CA LEU A 187 19.36 -5.95 -22.71
C LEU A 187 19.53 -5.64 -21.21
N SER A 188 19.92 -4.39 -20.93
CA SER A 188 19.95 -3.85 -19.57
C SER A 188 19.20 -2.54 -19.56
N TRP A 189 18.13 -2.46 -18.75
CA TRP A 189 17.37 -1.23 -18.54
C TRP A 189 17.81 -0.56 -17.24
N SER A 190 17.78 0.77 -17.21
CA SER A 190 18.00 1.51 -15.96
C SER A 190 16.85 1.31 -14.97
N SER A 191 17.04 1.71 -13.72
CA SER A 191 15.99 1.64 -12.72
C SER A 191 14.80 2.54 -13.10
N GLU A 192 15.07 3.69 -13.70
CA GLU A 192 14.08 4.65 -14.18
C GLU A 192 13.24 4.07 -15.32
N GLU A 193 13.88 3.39 -16.28
CA GLU A 193 13.17 2.72 -17.38
C GLU A 193 12.26 1.60 -16.89
N VAL A 194 12.71 0.83 -15.88
CA VAL A 194 11.90 -0.23 -15.28
C VAL A 194 10.74 0.38 -14.50
N ASP A 195 10.95 1.47 -13.75
CA ASP A 195 9.89 2.16 -13.02
C ASP A 195 8.81 2.74 -13.96
N GLN A 196 9.20 3.37 -15.05
CA GLN A 196 8.26 3.86 -16.09
C GLN A 196 7.44 2.73 -16.71
N LYS A 197 8.08 1.58 -17.00
CA LYS A 197 7.37 0.40 -17.51
C LYS A 197 6.40 -0.15 -16.47
N LEU A 198 6.81 -0.23 -15.21
CA LEU A 198 5.95 -0.66 -14.11
C LEU A 198 4.73 0.26 -13.98
N GLN A 199 4.92 1.57 -14.02
CA GLN A 199 3.83 2.54 -13.99
C GLN A 199 2.83 2.29 -15.13
N SER A 200 3.32 2.17 -16.37
CA SER A 200 2.47 1.90 -17.54
C SER A 200 1.71 0.57 -17.43
N ILE A 201 2.33 -0.47 -16.88
CA ILE A 201 1.68 -1.76 -16.67
C ILE A 201 0.54 -1.62 -15.64
N MET A 202 0.77 -0.92 -14.52
CA MET A 202 -0.26 -0.73 -13.49
C MET A 202 -1.43 0.13 -13.98
N GLU A 203 -1.15 1.14 -14.83
CA GLU A 203 -2.18 1.92 -15.53
C GLU A 203 -3.04 1.02 -16.42
N ASN A 204 -2.43 0.18 -17.26
CA ASN A 204 -3.16 -0.76 -18.12
C ASN A 204 -3.99 -1.77 -17.33
N ILE A 205 -3.48 -2.29 -16.22
CA ILE A 205 -4.24 -3.21 -15.36
C ILE A 205 -5.48 -2.51 -14.80
N HIS A 206 -5.33 -1.27 -14.34
CA HIS A 206 -6.46 -0.48 -13.84
C HIS A 206 -7.50 -0.21 -14.94
N GLU A 207 -7.07 0.18 -16.14
CA GLU A 207 -7.97 0.42 -17.27
C GLU A 207 -8.76 -0.84 -17.65
N GLN A 208 -8.11 -2.00 -17.76
CA GLN A 208 -8.77 -3.26 -18.07
C GLN A 208 -9.82 -3.65 -17.03
N LEU A 209 -9.52 -3.49 -15.73
CA LEU A 209 -10.48 -3.76 -14.66
C LEU A 209 -11.68 -2.80 -14.70
N SER A 210 -11.44 -1.52 -14.96
CA SER A 210 -12.50 -0.52 -15.09
C SER A 210 -13.44 -0.84 -16.25
N LEU A 211 -12.92 -1.32 -17.39
CA LEU A 211 -13.73 -1.72 -18.55
C LEU A 211 -14.60 -2.94 -18.25
N ILE A 212 -14.09 -3.93 -17.49
CA ILE A 212 -14.87 -5.11 -17.11
C ILE A 212 -16.06 -4.72 -16.26
N HIS A 213 -15.90 -3.82 -15.28
CA HIS A 213 -16.99 -3.33 -14.44
C HIS A 213 -18.01 -2.45 -15.18
N ILE A 214 -17.63 -1.82 -16.29
CA ILE A 214 -18.57 -1.04 -17.15
C ILE A 214 -19.37 -1.96 -18.08
N SER A 215 -18.82 -3.12 -18.46
CA SER A 215 -19.44 -4.03 -19.42
C SER A 215 -20.34 -5.11 -18.80
N GLU A 216 -20.34 -5.27 -17.48
CA GLU A 216 -21.29 -6.13 -16.77
C GLU A 216 -22.52 -5.29 -16.33
N PRO A 217 -23.70 -5.45 -16.96
CA PRO A 217 -24.91 -4.84 -16.47
C PRO A 217 -25.27 -5.47 -15.12
N THR A 218 -25.37 -4.65 -14.09
CA THR A 218 -25.93 -5.01 -12.78
C THR A 218 -27.35 -5.54 -12.88
#